data_6eec9cc5643329e4deee35d54cf84884
#
_entry.id   6eec9cc5643329e4deee35d54cf84884
#
_cell.length_a   1.000
_cell.length_b   1.000
_cell.length_c   1.000
_cell.angle_alpha   90.00
_cell.angle_beta   90.00
_cell.angle_gamma   90.00
#
_symmetry.space_group_name_H-M   'P 1'
#
loop_
_entity.id
_entity.type
_entity.pdbx_description
1 polymer ?
#
loop_
_entity_poly.entity_id
_entity_poly.type
_entity_poly.pdbx_seq_one_letter_code
_entity_poly.pdbx_strand_id
1 'polypeptide(L)'
;MRVVFIGTPAFALPTLAGILEAGHEVAAVYSQPPRPAGRGMGVSKSPVHRCAERHNLPVFTPATLRSEAETRAFAGHRPEVAVVVAYGLILPLQVLEAPRAGCLNLHASALPR
;
A
#
# COMPACT_ATOMS: atom_id res chain seq x y z
N MET A 1 -15.80 -4.65 2.71
CA MET A 1 -14.76 -5.57 2.25
C MET A 1 -13.50 -5.37 3.07
N ARG A 2 -12.72 -6.41 3.19
CA ARG A 2 -11.43 -6.32 3.87
C ARG A 2 -10.36 -6.05 2.81
N VAL A 3 -9.73 -4.89 2.89
CA VAL A 3 -8.83 -4.37 1.86
C VAL A 3 -7.42 -4.21 2.42
N VAL A 4 -6.43 -4.56 1.62
CA VAL A 4 -5.06 -4.13 1.87
C VAL A 4 -4.71 -3.10 0.81
N PHE A 5 -4.25 -1.93 1.25
CA PHE A 5 -3.91 -0.84 0.34
C PHE A 5 -2.39 -0.77 0.17
N ILE A 6 -1.94 -0.64 -1.06
CA ILE A 6 -0.52 -0.63 -1.37
C ILE A 6 -0.23 0.59 -2.22
N GLY A 7 0.50 1.56 -1.68
CA GLY A 7 0.80 2.77 -2.41
C GLY A 7 1.79 3.64 -1.70
N THR A 8 2.33 4.65 -2.39
CA THR A 8 3.39 5.46 -1.83
C THR A 8 3.16 6.96 -2.00
N PRO A 9 3.00 7.52 -3.22
CA PRO A 9 2.99 8.98 -3.39
C PRO A 9 1.63 9.59 -3.10
N ALA A 10 1.60 10.92 -3.08
CA ALA A 10 0.37 11.65 -2.84
C ALA A 10 -0.72 11.32 -3.86
N PHE A 11 -0.34 10.94 -5.06
CA PHE A 11 -1.30 10.53 -6.08
C PHE A 11 -2.24 9.42 -5.58
N ALA A 12 -1.76 8.58 -4.66
CA ALA A 12 -2.56 7.46 -4.16
C ALA A 12 -3.56 7.87 -3.07
N LEU A 13 -3.44 9.07 -2.52
CA LEU A 13 -4.27 9.47 -1.38
C LEU A 13 -5.77 9.50 -1.67
N PRO A 14 -6.23 10.03 -2.81
CA PRO A 14 -7.67 10.04 -3.07
C PRO A 14 -8.30 8.66 -3.10
N THR A 15 -7.55 7.67 -3.60
CA THR A 15 -8.06 6.30 -3.64
C THR A 15 -8.19 5.74 -2.23
N LEU A 16 -7.18 5.93 -1.39
CA LEU A 16 -7.27 5.47 -0.01
C LEU A 16 -8.42 6.14 0.73
N ALA A 17 -8.56 7.46 0.55
CA ALA A 17 -9.67 8.19 1.18
C ALA A 17 -11.01 7.65 0.71
N GLY A 18 -11.16 7.37 -0.58
CA GLY A 18 -12.40 6.85 -1.10
C GLY A 18 -12.76 5.49 -0.54
N ILE A 19 -11.75 4.63 -0.35
CA ILE A 19 -11.97 3.31 0.24
C ILE A 19 -12.47 3.46 1.67
N LEU A 20 -11.86 4.36 2.43
CA LEU A 20 -12.27 4.59 3.82
C LEU A 20 -13.67 5.17 3.90
N GLU A 21 -13.98 6.14 3.02
CA GLU A 21 -15.30 6.76 3.01
C GLU A 21 -16.39 5.79 2.63
N ALA A 22 -16.07 4.80 1.82
CA ALA A 22 -17.03 3.79 1.42
C ALA A 22 -17.29 2.76 2.52
N GLY A 23 -16.58 2.87 3.64
CA GLY A 23 -16.83 1.99 4.78
C GLY A 23 -16.10 0.67 4.74
N HIS A 24 -15.13 0.50 3.85
CA HIS A 24 -14.37 -0.73 3.80
C HIS A 24 -13.35 -0.77 4.93
N GLU A 25 -13.04 -1.98 5.39
CA GLU A 25 -12.01 -2.17 6.40
C GLU A 25 -10.66 -2.22 5.71
N VAL A 26 -9.76 -1.30 6.04
CA VAL A 26 -8.39 -1.34 5.54
C VAL A 26 -7.57 -2.05 6.59
N ALA A 27 -7.27 -3.32 6.32
CA ALA A 27 -6.59 -4.17 7.29
C ALA A 27 -5.11 -3.83 7.42
N ALA A 28 -4.50 -3.32 6.36
CA ALA A 28 -3.09 -2.98 6.35
C ALA A 28 -2.82 -2.05 5.19
N VAL A 29 -1.79 -1.22 5.35
CA VAL A 29 -1.30 -0.34 4.30
C VAL A 29 0.18 -0.63 4.10
N TYR A 30 0.56 -0.87 2.85
CA TYR A 30 1.96 -1.08 2.48
C TYR A 30 2.44 0.12 1.70
N SER A 31 3.60 0.65 2.07
CA SER A 31 4.19 1.79 1.42
C SER A 31 5.70 1.62 1.40
N GLN A 32 6.40 2.38 0.56
CA GLN A 32 7.85 2.31 0.55
C GLN A 32 8.41 2.78 1.88
N PRO A 33 9.58 2.25 2.27
CA PRO A 33 10.23 2.70 3.51
C PRO A 33 10.51 4.19 3.49
N PRO A 34 10.57 4.82 4.67
CA PRO A 34 10.93 6.24 4.74
C PRO A 34 12.26 6.50 4.03
N ARG A 35 12.37 7.66 3.42
CA ARG A 35 13.55 8.04 2.65
C ARG A 35 14.20 9.24 3.27
N PRO A 36 15.51 9.46 2.99
CA PRO A 36 16.16 10.70 3.42
C PRO A 36 15.39 11.90 2.89
N ALA A 37 15.18 12.88 3.77
CA ALA A 37 14.40 14.07 3.44
C ALA A 37 15.28 15.19 2.94
N GLY A 38 16.50 14.87 2.49
CA GLY A 38 17.44 15.86 2.02
C GLY A 38 18.48 16.15 3.08
N ARG A 39 19.23 17.21 2.89
CA ARG A 39 20.42 17.50 3.67
C ARG A 39 20.16 17.48 5.16
N GLY A 40 20.60 16.41 5.83
CA GLY A 40 20.57 16.35 7.27
C GLY A 40 19.20 16.46 7.90
N MET A 41 18.15 16.34 7.12
CA MET A 41 16.79 16.50 7.61
C MET A 41 16.20 15.22 8.18
N GLY A 42 16.99 14.16 8.28
CA GLY A 42 16.48 12.87 8.73
C GLY A 42 15.72 12.14 7.65
N VAL A 43 14.76 11.31 8.05
CA VAL A 43 13.99 10.53 7.08
C VAL A 43 12.57 11.07 7.00
N SER A 44 11.96 10.88 5.84
CA SER A 44 10.59 11.31 5.61
C SER A 44 9.73 10.12 5.20
N LYS A 45 8.62 9.93 5.90
CA LYS A 45 7.64 8.92 5.55
C LYS A 45 6.91 9.34 4.28
N SER A 46 6.42 8.36 3.53
CA SER A 46 5.68 8.67 2.31
C SER A 46 4.35 9.34 2.64
N PRO A 47 3.74 10.01 1.66
CA PRO A 47 2.41 10.58 1.88
C PRO A 47 1.37 9.55 2.30
N VAL A 48 1.39 8.36 1.68
CA VAL A 48 0.46 7.29 2.05
C VAL A 48 0.72 6.82 3.48
N HIS A 49 1.99 6.68 3.86
CA HIS A 49 2.37 6.26 5.21
C HIS A 49 1.80 7.26 6.24
N ARG A 50 2.01 8.55 6.00
CA ARG A 50 1.52 9.58 6.93
C ARG A 50 0.00 9.60 7.00
N CYS A 51 -0.67 9.44 5.87
CA CYS A 51 -2.13 9.41 5.84
C CYS A 51 -2.65 8.21 6.63
N ALA A 52 -2.05 7.04 6.44
CA ALA A 52 -2.48 5.85 7.15
C ALA A 52 -2.31 6.02 8.66
N GLU A 53 -1.20 6.64 9.09
CA GLU A 53 -1.00 6.87 10.50
C GLU A 53 -2.06 7.80 11.08
N ARG A 54 -2.44 8.83 10.33
CA ARG A 54 -3.48 9.75 10.79
C ARG A 54 -4.83 9.04 10.97
N HIS A 55 -5.04 7.96 10.23
CA HIS A 55 -6.29 7.19 10.33
C HIS A 55 -6.13 5.96 11.22
N ASN A 56 -5.02 5.84 11.92
CA ASN A 56 -4.75 4.73 12.83
C ASN A 56 -4.78 3.39 12.13
N LEU A 57 -4.32 3.34 10.88
CA LEU A 57 -4.25 2.10 10.12
C LEU A 57 -2.88 1.46 10.31
N PRO A 58 -2.81 0.12 10.35
CA PRO A 58 -1.51 -0.55 10.40
C PRO A 58 -0.70 -0.28 9.13
N VAL A 59 0.55 0.14 9.29
CA VAL A 59 1.42 0.46 8.17
C VAL A 59 2.63 -0.44 8.18
N PHE A 60 2.96 -0.98 7.02
CA PHE A 60 4.11 -1.85 6.84
C PHE A 60 4.98 -1.28 5.73
N THR A 61 6.27 -1.15 5.98
CA THR A 61 7.19 -0.56 5.00
C THR A 61 8.39 -1.47 4.79
N PRO A 62 8.16 -2.71 4.33
CA PRO A 62 9.28 -3.61 4.09
C PRO A 62 10.11 -3.14 2.90
N ALA A 63 11.41 -3.42 2.94
CA ALA A 63 12.28 -3.07 1.82
C ALA A 63 11.92 -3.90 0.59
N THR A 64 11.35 -5.08 0.79
CA THR A 64 10.92 -5.94 -0.31
C THR A 64 9.79 -6.83 0.17
N LEU A 65 8.89 -7.18 -0.74
CA LEU A 65 7.86 -8.18 -0.46
C LEU A 65 8.25 -9.56 -1.00
N ARG A 66 9.50 -9.70 -1.46
CA ARG A 66 9.91 -10.95 -2.11
C ARG A 66 10.33 -12.03 -1.14
N SER A 67 10.56 -11.71 0.12
CA SER A 67 10.94 -12.73 1.10
C SER A 67 9.72 -13.55 1.50
N GLU A 68 9.99 -14.79 1.90
CA GLU A 68 8.90 -15.67 2.34
C GLU A 68 8.20 -15.10 3.57
N ALA A 69 8.96 -14.51 4.48
CA ALA A 69 8.37 -13.94 5.69
C ALA A 69 7.39 -12.84 5.35
N GLU A 70 7.75 -11.96 4.39
CA GLU A 70 6.86 -10.86 4.03
C GLU A 70 5.64 -11.33 3.25
N THR A 71 5.80 -12.31 2.35
CA THR A 71 4.64 -12.82 1.63
C THR A 71 3.68 -13.54 2.58
N ARG A 72 4.22 -14.23 3.58
CA ARG A 72 3.39 -14.88 4.57
C ARG A 72 2.67 -13.86 5.45
N ALA A 73 3.36 -12.79 5.85
CA ALA A 73 2.74 -11.74 6.64
C ALA A 73 1.62 -11.07 5.86
N PHE A 74 1.85 -10.84 4.56
CA PHE A 74 0.84 -10.24 3.70
C PHE A 74 -0.42 -11.12 3.66
N ALA A 75 -0.24 -12.39 3.40
CA ALA A 75 -1.36 -13.33 3.34
C ALA A 75 -2.08 -13.41 4.69
N GLY A 76 -1.34 -13.20 5.78
CA GLY A 76 -1.90 -13.24 7.12
C GLY A 76 -2.92 -12.15 7.40
N HIS A 77 -2.91 -11.07 6.63
CA HIS A 77 -3.95 -10.04 6.75
C HIS A 77 -5.28 -10.53 6.23
N ARG A 78 -5.29 -11.61 5.48
CA ARG A 78 -6.49 -12.23 4.91
C ARG A 78 -7.31 -11.22 4.11
N PRO A 79 -6.68 -10.55 3.14
CA PRO A 79 -7.41 -9.55 2.37
C PRO A 79 -8.41 -10.18 1.43
N GLU A 80 -9.53 -9.53 1.27
CA GLU A 80 -10.46 -9.90 0.23
C GLU A 80 -9.99 -9.34 -1.10
N VAL A 81 -9.48 -8.11 -1.08
CA VAL A 81 -8.93 -7.47 -2.27
C VAL A 81 -7.74 -6.63 -1.86
N ALA A 82 -6.75 -6.52 -2.75
CA ALA A 82 -5.65 -5.58 -2.59
C ALA A 82 -5.78 -4.50 -3.64
N VAL A 83 -5.62 -3.25 -3.23
CA VAL A 83 -5.68 -2.11 -4.14
C VAL A 83 -4.30 -1.50 -4.22
N VAL A 84 -3.71 -1.49 -5.42
CA VAL A 84 -2.35 -1.03 -5.64
C VAL A 84 -2.38 0.27 -6.43
N VAL A 85 -1.76 1.32 -5.87
CA VAL A 85 -1.68 2.61 -6.55
C VAL A 85 -0.28 3.14 -6.38
N ALA A 86 0.55 2.96 -7.41
CA ALA A 86 1.90 3.54 -7.44
C ALA A 86 2.74 3.12 -6.24
N TYR A 87 2.90 1.80 -6.03
CA TYR A 87 3.72 1.32 -4.91
C TYR A 87 5.20 1.59 -5.13
N GLY A 88 5.69 1.29 -6.33
CA GLY A 88 7.09 1.56 -6.67
C GLY A 88 8.05 0.43 -6.37
N LEU A 89 7.59 -0.67 -5.81
CA LEU A 89 8.40 -1.85 -5.56
C LEU A 89 7.76 -3.06 -6.23
N ILE A 90 8.53 -4.13 -6.35
CA ILE A 90 8.05 -5.33 -7.02
C ILE A 90 7.01 -6.05 -6.17
N LEU A 91 5.92 -6.47 -6.80
CA LEU A 91 4.89 -7.29 -6.15
C LEU A 91 5.02 -8.71 -6.66
N PRO A 92 5.51 -9.64 -5.82
CA PRO A 92 5.66 -11.02 -6.26
C PRO A 92 4.31 -11.70 -6.43
N LEU A 93 4.32 -12.79 -7.19
CA LEU A 93 3.09 -13.51 -7.51
C LEU A 93 2.33 -13.93 -6.25
N GLN A 94 3.03 -14.35 -5.21
CA GLN A 94 2.39 -14.77 -3.97
C GLN A 94 1.56 -13.66 -3.35
N VAL A 95 2.03 -12.41 -3.49
CA VAL A 95 1.28 -11.27 -2.99
C VAL A 95 0.07 -11.00 -3.87
N LEU A 96 0.26 -11.08 -5.18
CA LEU A 96 -0.83 -10.81 -6.12
C LEU A 96 -1.95 -11.83 -6.01
N GLU A 97 -1.63 -13.06 -5.64
CA GLU A 97 -2.61 -14.14 -5.56
C GLU A 97 -3.22 -14.31 -4.18
N ALA A 98 -2.67 -13.64 -3.16
CA ALA A 98 -3.16 -13.83 -1.81
C ALA A 98 -4.58 -13.33 -1.59
N PRO A 99 -4.99 -12.17 -2.15
CA PRO A 99 -6.37 -11.71 -1.93
C PRO A 99 -7.39 -12.61 -2.61
N ARG A 100 -8.48 -12.91 -1.91
CA ARG A 100 -9.52 -13.79 -2.46
C ARG A 100 -10.06 -13.30 -3.78
N ALA A 101 -10.29 -12.00 -3.89
CA ALA A 101 -10.85 -11.41 -5.11
C ALA A 101 -9.77 -10.81 -6.02
N GLY A 102 -8.49 -10.97 -5.67
CA GLY A 102 -7.40 -10.50 -6.50
C GLY A 102 -6.92 -9.11 -6.18
N CYS A 103 -6.06 -8.58 -7.05
CA CYS A 103 -5.49 -7.26 -6.89
C CYS A 103 -6.02 -6.32 -7.95
N LEU A 104 -6.37 -5.11 -7.53
CA LEU A 104 -6.76 -4.05 -8.45
C LEU A 104 -5.60 -3.06 -8.52
N ASN A 105 -5.04 -2.88 -9.70
CA ASN A 105 -3.89 -2.03 -9.89
C ASN A 105 -4.28 -0.78 -10.68
N LEU A 106 -4.16 0.39 -10.03
CA LEU A 106 -4.51 1.65 -10.65
C LEU A 106 -3.25 2.39 -11.07
N HIS A 107 -3.23 2.88 -12.29
CA HIS A 107 -2.06 3.55 -12.85
C HIS A 107 -2.34 5.02 -13.09
N ALA A 108 -1.41 5.86 -12.65
CA ALA A 108 -1.52 7.29 -12.89
C ALA A 108 -1.48 7.61 -14.37
N SER A 109 -0.71 6.84 -15.11
CA SER A 109 -0.50 7.11 -16.51
C SER A 109 -1.60 6.57 -17.40
N ALA A 110 -2.67 6.11 -16.84
CA ALA A 110 -3.78 5.61 -17.63
C ALA A 110 -4.40 6.65 -18.52
N LEU A 111 -3.92 7.85 -18.46
CA LEU A 111 -4.43 8.88 -19.31
C LEU A 111 -3.62 8.90 -20.55
N PRO A 112 -4.19 8.63 -21.60
CA PRO A 112 -3.49 8.80 -22.84
C PRO A 112 -3.42 10.22 -23.19
N ARG A 113 -3.46 10.37 -23.13
CA ARG A 113 -3.52 11.35 -23.51
C ARG A 113 -3.87 11.59 -24.31
#